data_0a51fbaa80d3b75fd16f147985d362d6
#
_entry.id   0a51fbaa80d3b75fd16f147985d362d6
#
_cell.length_a   1.000
_cell.length_b   1.000
_cell.length_c   1.000
_cell.angle_alpha   90.00
_cell.angle_beta   90.00
_cell.angle_gamma   90.00
#
_symmetry.space_group_name_H-M   'P 1'
#
loop_
_entity.id
_entity.type
_entity.pdbx_description
1 polymer ?
#
loop_
_entity_poly.entity_id
_entity_poly.type
_entity_poly.pdbx_seq_one_letter_code
_entity_poly.pdbx_strand_id
1 'polypeptide(L)'
;MESDFYEWSNRHSQVLIKLLECFNSANIRFFLLRNYKGLPEINPSKDVDILVDPKLYKIARKLLLSVFIEQNFTHYFQADYERAHCFYAIDLKDNFSIHIDLIAGYSNKGFEILTFDFLYGRTIKYKNFLVLDPALDAVMLLLYKLIMCKQIKDRYREEINTVFCTYAKEISNILDQILGLKKSAEVIESLQVNNYNSIEQNANSLSRIAKQKVFFKYPFKTTWGIIKFLYEKTVRMIICPKRFQYLIAVEAPDGVDTTRFLESLTTQVARSFVTEKNKCEMYNYRPNILPNIGILGERIDFMRQNVEFLYPYKLKPLNKLISFMRIFYYWLDYVIGIPYILRKSAQFYKITIFDHYIYDILIDPKIFGISLPYWLRRLFSILVIQPKLVFLLETDIDTMFARNPKLSKCEKECQLSGFRESARILGNVYVFDATKTTEEKTLDAVKIIWDRFAHKLCQQ
;
A
#
# COMPACT_ATOMS: atom_id res chain seq x y z
N MET A 1 16.12 -10.61 8.82
CA MET A 1 16.87 -9.66 7.97
C MET A 1 15.93 -8.51 7.66
N GLU A 2 15.91 -7.48 8.50
CA GLU A 2 15.23 -6.21 8.21
C GLU A 2 16.09 -5.50 7.17
N SER A 3 15.47 -5.12 6.10
CA SER A 3 16.13 -4.67 4.88
C SER A 3 16.78 -3.30 5.01
N ASP A 4 18.07 -3.23 4.81
CA ASP A 4 18.95 -2.07 4.61
C ASP A 4 18.59 -1.23 3.34
N PHE A 5 17.31 -1.15 2.96
CA PHE A 5 16.89 -0.57 1.69
C PHE A 5 16.60 0.93 1.72
N TYR A 6 16.60 1.56 2.88
CA TYR A 6 16.33 2.99 3.00
C TYR A 6 17.28 3.62 4.00
N GLU A 7 18.16 4.46 3.50
CA GLU A 7 19.09 5.25 4.29
C GLU A 7 18.68 6.72 4.28
N TRP A 8 18.60 7.30 5.48
CA TRP A 8 18.34 8.72 5.63
C TRP A 8 19.59 9.53 5.28
N SER A 9 19.55 10.28 4.20
CA SER A 9 20.67 11.06 3.67
C SER A 9 20.59 12.54 4.05
N ASN A 10 21.67 13.27 3.80
CA ASN A 10 21.71 14.73 3.97
C ASN A 10 20.59 15.44 3.19
N ARG A 11 20.21 14.95 2.01
CA ARG A 11 19.11 15.52 1.21
C ARG A 11 17.77 15.39 1.94
N HIS A 12 17.51 14.30 2.63
CA HIS A 12 16.31 14.15 3.50
C HIS A 12 16.31 15.19 4.62
N SER A 13 17.45 15.35 5.30
CA SER A 13 17.61 16.34 6.36
C SER A 13 17.32 17.76 5.87
N GLN A 14 17.85 18.15 4.69
CA GLN A 14 17.61 19.45 4.08
C GLN A 14 16.13 19.68 3.74
N VAL A 15 15.45 18.67 3.16
CA VAL A 15 14.01 18.74 2.88
C VAL A 15 13.22 18.96 4.17
N LEU A 16 13.52 18.20 5.21
CA LEU A 16 12.83 18.32 6.49
C LEU A 16 13.09 19.67 7.14
N ILE A 17 14.33 20.14 7.23
CA ILE A 17 14.68 21.45 7.80
C ILE A 17 13.92 22.55 7.06
N LYS A 18 13.97 22.56 5.74
CA LYS A 18 13.26 23.54 4.91
C LYS A 18 11.77 23.56 5.17
N LEU A 19 11.15 22.38 5.30
CA LEU A 19 9.72 22.25 5.62
C LEU A 19 9.38 22.86 6.98
N LEU A 20 10.17 22.54 8.01
CA LEU A 20 9.96 23.04 9.37
C LEU A 20 10.15 24.56 9.44
N GLU A 21 11.13 25.11 8.72
CA GLU A 21 11.34 26.55 8.57
C GLU A 21 10.13 27.24 7.91
N CYS A 22 9.62 26.68 6.80
CA CYS A 22 8.43 27.19 6.14
C CYS A 22 7.20 27.18 7.06
N PHE A 23 7.02 26.10 7.86
CA PHE A 23 5.93 26.03 8.82
C PHE A 23 6.06 27.07 9.93
N ASN A 24 7.27 27.26 10.48
CA ASN A 24 7.53 28.28 11.49
C ASN A 24 7.29 29.69 10.94
N SER A 25 7.80 30.02 9.76
CA SER A 25 7.64 31.31 9.11
C SER A 25 6.18 31.68 8.81
N ALA A 26 5.37 30.65 8.51
CA ALA A 26 3.93 30.79 8.27
C ALA A 26 3.08 30.68 9.56
N ASN A 27 3.69 30.65 10.74
CA ASN A 27 3.03 30.48 12.03
C ASN A 27 2.09 29.26 12.07
N ILE A 28 2.46 28.17 11.44
CA ILE A 28 1.75 26.90 11.55
C ILE A 28 2.03 26.31 12.93
N ARG A 29 1.00 26.00 13.69
CA ARG A 29 1.13 25.23 14.93
C ARG A 29 1.31 23.76 14.58
N PHE A 30 2.47 23.18 14.88
CA PHE A 30 2.78 21.77 14.62
C PHE A 30 3.76 21.24 15.66
N PHE A 31 3.90 19.93 15.71
CA PHE A 31 4.96 19.22 16.42
C PHE A 31 5.21 17.84 15.79
N LEU A 32 6.39 17.28 16.04
CA LEU A 32 6.73 15.94 15.57
C LEU A 32 6.27 14.91 16.59
N LEU A 33 5.67 13.83 16.05
CA LEU A 33 5.32 12.65 16.82
C LEU A 33 6.46 11.65 16.76
N ARG A 34 6.54 10.75 17.67
CA ARG A 34 7.41 9.56 17.74
C ARG A 34 8.59 9.50 16.74
N ASN A 35 9.61 8.68 17.04
CA ASN A 35 10.79 8.46 16.19
C ASN A 35 11.59 9.73 15.83
N TYR A 36 11.49 10.79 16.62
CA TYR A 36 12.12 12.09 16.34
C TYR A 36 13.56 12.21 16.85
N LYS A 37 14.04 11.27 17.70
CA LYS A 37 15.30 11.42 18.47
C LYS A 37 16.55 11.63 17.61
N GLY A 38 16.57 11.18 16.39
CA GLY A 38 17.69 11.39 15.47
C GLY A 38 17.50 12.54 14.49
N LEU A 39 16.28 13.07 14.37
CA LEU A 39 15.94 14.10 13.37
C LEU A 39 16.62 15.45 13.71
N PRO A 40 16.95 16.23 12.67
CA PRO A 40 16.82 15.97 11.24
C PRO A 40 17.94 15.15 10.62
N GLU A 41 19.04 14.84 11.34
CA GLU A 41 20.25 14.23 10.81
C GLU A 41 20.09 12.75 10.50
N ILE A 42 19.34 12.02 11.34
CA ILE A 42 19.12 10.58 11.23
C ILE A 42 17.63 10.30 11.46
N ASN A 43 17.04 9.44 10.66
CA ASN A 43 15.69 8.95 10.88
C ASN A 43 15.72 7.43 11.12
N PRO A 44 15.42 6.95 12.32
CA PRO A 44 15.32 5.51 12.58
C PRO A 44 14.06 4.87 12.00
N SER A 45 13.15 5.70 11.49
CA SER A 45 11.91 5.33 10.79
C SER A 45 12.00 5.66 9.31
N LYS A 46 11.06 5.14 8.52
CA LYS A 46 10.97 5.44 7.08
C LYS A 46 10.15 6.69 6.80
N ASP A 47 9.39 7.16 7.76
CA ASP A 47 8.43 8.25 7.71
C ASP A 47 8.75 9.34 8.74
N VAL A 48 8.25 10.53 8.50
CA VAL A 48 8.24 11.63 9.46
C VAL A 48 6.79 11.99 9.77
N ASP A 49 6.37 11.74 11.00
CA ASP A 49 5.02 12.06 11.48
C ASP A 49 4.98 13.51 12.00
N ILE A 50 4.26 14.40 11.32
CA ILE A 50 4.08 15.79 11.72
C ILE A 50 2.60 16.04 12.04
N LEU A 51 2.28 16.28 13.31
CA LEU A 51 0.93 16.65 13.69
C LEU A 51 0.75 18.16 13.59
N VAL A 52 -0.24 18.57 12.80
CA VAL A 52 -0.53 20.00 12.53
C VAL A 52 -1.91 20.38 13.06
N ASP A 53 -2.08 21.67 13.37
CA ASP A 53 -3.42 22.20 13.69
C ASP A 53 -4.41 21.87 12.58
N PRO A 54 -5.52 21.17 12.88
CA PRO A 54 -6.52 20.82 11.87
C PRO A 54 -7.05 22.02 11.07
N LYS A 55 -7.09 23.21 11.68
CA LYS A 55 -7.53 24.44 11.03
C LYS A 55 -6.53 24.94 9.99
N LEU A 56 -5.25 24.65 10.19
CA LEU A 56 -4.14 25.10 9.33
C LEU A 56 -3.67 24.03 8.34
N TYR A 57 -4.26 22.84 8.37
CA TYR A 57 -3.85 21.71 7.51
C TYR A 57 -3.76 22.07 6.03
N LYS A 58 -4.75 22.82 5.49
CA LYS A 58 -4.74 23.20 4.07
C LYS A 58 -3.54 24.07 3.70
N ILE A 59 -3.11 24.95 4.62
CA ILE A 59 -1.94 25.82 4.44
C ILE A 59 -0.68 24.99 4.56
N ALA A 60 -0.57 24.13 5.60
CA ALA A 60 0.56 23.24 5.79
C ALA A 60 0.77 22.31 4.58
N ARG A 61 -0.32 21.75 4.00
CA ARG A 61 -0.26 20.97 2.77
C ARG A 61 0.29 21.76 1.58
N LYS A 62 -0.13 23.01 1.40
CA LYS A 62 0.39 23.85 0.30
C LYS A 62 1.88 24.12 0.47
N LEU A 63 2.32 24.41 1.69
CA LEU A 63 3.74 24.65 1.99
C LEU A 63 4.57 23.35 1.80
N LEU A 64 4.06 22.19 2.19
CA LEU A 64 4.74 20.91 1.92
C LEU A 64 4.95 20.71 0.41
N LEU A 65 3.92 20.97 -0.40
CA LEU A 65 4.02 20.80 -1.85
C LEU A 65 4.97 21.84 -2.48
N SER A 66 5.01 23.10 -1.99
CA SER A 66 5.99 24.09 -2.46
C SER A 66 7.43 23.68 -2.12
N VAL A 67 7.67 23.13 -0.92
CA VAL A 67 8.98 22.60 -0.55
C VAL A 67 9.39 21.43 -1.46
N PHE A 68 8.46 20.54 -1.81
CA PHE A 68 8.76 19.47 -2.77
C PHE A 68 9.20 20.02 -4.14
N ILE A 69 8.53 21.06 -4.63
CA ILE A 69 8.91 21.73 -5.88
C ILE A 69 10.29 22.37 -5.77
N GLU A 70 10.54 23.15 -4.71
CA GLU A 70 11.82 23.81 -4.45
C GLU A 70 12.99 22.81 -4.32
N GLN A 71 12.71 21.59 -3.80
CA GLN A 71 13.69 20.53 -3.62
C GLN A 71 13.77 19.55 -4.81
N ASN A 72 13.24 19.95 -5.98
CA ASN A 72 13.30 19.24 -7.25
C ASN A 72 12.62 17.88 -7.28
N PHE A 73 11.63 17.63 -6.43
CA PHE A 73 10.79 16.46 -6.60
C PHE A 73 9.93 16.60 -7.87
N THR A 74 9.82 15.51 -8.63
CA THR A 74 9.09 15.51 -9.89
C THR A 74 7.63 15.08 -9.72
N HIS A 75 7.37 14.18 -8.75
CA HIS A 75 6.04 13.63 -8.49
C HIS A 75 5.77 13.50 -7.00
N TYR A 76 4.47 13.52 -6.66
CA TYR A 76 4.03 13.12 -5.34
C TYR A 76 2.77 12.25 -5.43
N PHE A 77 2.64 11.34 -4.48
CA PHE A 77 1.47 10.50 -4.26
C PHE A 77 0.90 10.81 -2.87
N GLN A 78 -0.41 11.01 -2.76
CA GLN A 78 -1.07 11.26 -1.49
C GLN A 78 -2.02 10.11 -1.14
N ALA A 79 -1.84 9.54 0.05
CA ALA A 79 -2.74 8.56 0.63
C ALA A 79 -3.44 9.16 1.85
N ASP A 80 -4.77 9.20 1.83
CA ASP A 80 -5.57 9.82 2.88
C ASP A 80 -6.20 8.76 3.78
N TYR A 81 -5.89 8.81 5.06
CA TYR A 81 -6.49 7.99 6.12
C TYR A 81 -7.10 8.93 7.15
N GLU A 82 -8.39 8.90 7.37
CA GLU A 82 -9.13 9.73 8.34
C GLU A 82 -8.50 11.14 8.59
N ARG A 83 -7.50 11.22 9.49
CA ARG A 83 -6.76 12.46 9.83
C ARG A 83 -5.30 12.44 9.41
N ALA A 84 -4.78 11.29 9.02
CA ALA A 84 -3.41 11.16 8.52
C ALA A 84 -3.40 11.25 7.00
N HIS A 85 -2.57 12.12 6.48
CA HIS A 85 -2.36 12.35 5.05
C HIS A 85 -0.91 12.04 4.75
N CYS A 86 -0.68 10.86 4.15
CA CYS A 86 0.65 10.37 3.85
C CYS A 86 1.09 10.91 2.49
N PHE A 87 2.18 11.64 2.45
CA PHE A 87 2.78 12.20 1.24
C PHE A 87 4.06 11.45 0.90
N TYR A 88 4.05 10.82 -0.24
CA TYR A 88 5.22 10.19 -0.85
C TYR A 88 5.67 11.07 -1.99
N ALA A 89 6.90 11.59 -1.96
CA ALA A 89 7.44 12.38 -3.06
C ALA A 89 8.69 11.71 -3.63
N ILE A 90 8.88 11.82 -4.95
CA ILE A 90 10.02 11.25 -5.65
C ILE A 90 10.61 12.24 -6.65
N ASP A 91 11.92 12.28 -6.69
CA ASP A 91 12.68 12.79 -7.81
C ASP A 91 13.08 11.59 -8.70
N LEU A 92 12.40 11.46 -9.85
CA LEU A 92 12.62 10.33 -10.76
C LEU A 92 13.98 10.38 -11.46
N LYS A 93 14.69 11.51 -11.44
CA LYS A 93 16.02 11.65 -12.05
C LYS A 93 17.07 10.95 -11.17
N ASP A 94 17.04 11.28 -9.89
CA ASP A 94 18.02 10.79 -8.91
C ASP A 94 17.54 9.55 -8.15
N ASN A 95 16.32 9.06 -8.47
CA ASN A 95 15.64 7.97 -7.72
C ASN A 95 15.62 8.24 -6.21
N PHE A 96 15.42 9.52 -5.84
CA PHE A 96 15.38 9.99 -4.46
C PHE A 96 13.92 10.16 -4.02
N SER A 97 13.54 9.58 -2.89
CA SER A 97 12.16 9.61 -2.38
C SER A 97 12.10 9.92 -0.90
N ILE A 98 11.01 10.55 -0.46
CA ILE A 98 10.74 10.88 0.93
C ILE A 98 9.28 10.58 1.27
N HIS A 99 9.03 10.19 2.53
CA HIS A 99 7.69 9.97 3.08
C HIS A 99 7.45 10.91 4.27
N ILE A 100 6.41 11.73 4.16
CA ILE A 100 6.01 12.67 5.21
C ILE A 100 4.52 12.49 5.49
N ASP A 101 4.17 12.24 6.74
CA ASP A 101 2.80 12.15 7.22
C ASP A 101 2.37 13.48 7.86
N LEU A 102 1.43 14.20 7.23
CA LEU A 102 0.75 15.33 7.85
C LEU A 102 -0.52 14.82 8.54
N ILE A 103 -0.55 14.94 9.86
CA ILE A 103 -1.65 14.46 10.69
C ILE A 103 -2.47 15.65 11.16
N ALA A 104 -3.71 15.76 10.66
CA ALA A 104 -4.63 16.88 10.97
C ALA A 104 -5.45 16.58 12.23
N GLY A 105 -4.81 16.55 13.40
CA GLY A 105 -5.40 16.19 14.67
C GLY A 105 -5.45 14.68 14.91
N TYR A 106 -5.67 14.26 16.15
CA TYR A 106 -5.61 12.88 16.58
C TYR A 106 -7.01 12.30 16.80
N SER A 107 -7.50 11.49 15.88
CA SER A 107 -8.78 10.81 16.00
C SER A 107 -8.71 9.34 15.53
N ASN A 108 -9.64 8.54 16.03
CA ASN A 108 -9.83 7.15 15.63
C ASN A 108 -11.31 6.87 15.41
N LYS A 109 -11.70 6.58 14.18
CA LYS A 109 -13.09 6.31 13.75
C LYS A 109 -14.07 7.44 14.17
N GLY A 110 -13.60 8.70 14.03
CA GLY A 110 -14.36 9.89 14.41
C GLY A 110 -14.26 10.30 15.87
N PHE A 111 -13.64 9.51 16.74
CA PHE A 111 -13.41 9.85 18.15
C PHE A 111 -12.09 10.59 18.33
N GLU A 112 -12.14 11.86 18.70
CA GLU A 112 -10.96 12.66 19.04
C GLU A 112 -10.66 12.50 20.53
N ILE A 113 -9.82 11.48 20.87
CA ILE A 113 -9.53 11.12 22.27
C ILE A 113 -8.76 12.23 22.97
N LEU A 114 -7.81 12.85 22.29
CA LEU A 114 -7.05 14.02 22.74
C LEU A 114 -7.13 15.10 21.67
N THR A 115 -7.47 16.34 22.10
CA THR A 115 -7.56 17.47 21.18
C THR A 115 -6.19 17.99 20.80
N PHE A 116 -6.08 18.62 19.63
CA PHE A 116 -4.83 19.24 19.20
C PHE A 116 -4.31 20.27 20.24
N ASP A 117 -5.18 21.12 20.76
CA ASP A 117 -4.81 22.15 21.74
C ASP A 117 -4.28 21.53 23.06
N PHE A 118 -4.85 20.41 23.52
CA PHE A 118 -4.34 19.67 24.69
C PHE A 118 -2.93 19.12 24.42
N LEU A 119 -2.73 18.50 23.27
CA LEU A 119 -1.43 17.96 22.88
C LEU A 119 -0.38 19.08 22.70
N TYR A 120 -0.76 20.15 21.98
CA TYR A 120 0.14 21.29 21.71
C TYR A 120 0.54 22.03 22.97
N GLY A 121 -0.38 22.18 23.95
CA GLY A 121 -0.10 22.80 25.25
C GLY A 121 0.88 22.00 26.13
N ARG A 122 1.19 20.77 25.75
CA ARG A 122 2.15 19.88 26.43
C ARG A 122 3.35 19.51 25.56
N THR A 123 3.71 20.40 24.63
CA THR A 123 4.92 20.26 23.85
C THR A 123 6.11 20.88 24.54
N ILE A 124 7.28 20.29 24.31
CA ILE A 124 8.59 20.81 24.72
C ILE A 124 9.46 21.03 23.50
N LYS A 125 10.43 21.92 23.59
CA LYS A 125 11.39 22.17 22.52
C LYS A 125 12.45 21.07 22.50
N TYR A 126 12.61 20.47 21.33
CA TYR A 126 13.66 19.50 21.02
C TYR A 126 14.42 19.99 19.78
N LYS A 127 15.73 20.33 19.94
CA LYS A 127 16.47 21.00 18.86
C LYS A 127 15.71 22.21 18.31
N ASN A 128 15.33 22.20 17.03
CA ASN A 128 14.67 23.29 16.32
C ASN A 128 13.16 23.08 16.11
N PHE A 129 12.56 22.04 16.74
CA PHE A 129 11.13 21.75 16.61
C PHE A 129 10.51 21.37 17.96
N LEU A 130 9.19 21.26 17.98
CA LEU A 130 8.43 20.84 19.15
C LEU A 130 8.13 19.35 19.09
N VAL A 131 8.13 18.70 20.27
CA VAL A 131 7.74 17.31 20.49
C VAL A 131 6.87 17.25 21.75
N LEU A 132 6.16 16.17 21.98
CA LEU A 132 5.40 15.99 23.22
C LEU A 132 6.35 15.85 24.43
N ASP A 133 5.86 16.28 25.61
CA ASP A 133 6.57 15.94 26.85
C ASP A 133 6.69 14.41 27.01
N PRO A 134 7.72 13.90 27.68
CA PRO A 134 7.99 12.47 27.73
C PRO A 134 6.80 11.63 28.25
N ALA A 135 6.09 12.11 29.27
CA ALA A 135 4.96 11.38 29.85
C ALA A 135 3.80 11.25 28.86
N LEU A 136 3.46 12.35 28.16
CA LEU A 136 2.40 12.33 27.17
C LEU A 136 2.81 11.53 25.93
N ASP A 137 4.07 11.60 25.49
CA ASP A 137 4.57 10.82 24.37
C ASP A 137 4.46 9.31 24.65
N ALA A 138 4.88 8.85 25.84
CA ALA A 138 4.72 7.46 26.29
C ALA A 138 3.23 7.02 26.30
N VAL A 139 2.33 7.87 26.80
CA VAL A 139 0.88 7.60 26.79
C VAL A 139 0.34 7.54 25.36
N MET A 140 0.80 8.43 24.49
CA MET A 140 0.40 8.42 23.07
C MET A 140 0.89 7.16 22.35
N LEU A 141 2.14 6.72 22.59
CA LEU A 141 2.67 5.45 22.07
C LEU A 141 1.83 4.27 22.55
N LEU A 142 1.54 4.21 23.84
CA LEU A 142 0.73 3.16 24.45
C LEU A 142 -0.67 3.12 23.83
N LEU A 143 -1.41 4.22 23.84
CA LEU A 143 -2.77 4.30 23.37
C LEU A 143 -2.89 4.10 21.86
N TYR A 144 -1.98 4.68 21.06
CA TYR A 144 -1.99 4.48 19.61
C TYR A 144 -1.84 3.01 19.27
N LYS A 145 -0.88 2.33 19.88
CA LYS A 145 -0.65 0.91 19.60
C LYS A 145 -1.79 0.03 20.09
N LEU A 146 -2.37 0.32 21.25
CA LEU A 146 -3.53 -0.42 21.76
C LEU A 146 -4.78 -0.20 20.90
N ILE A 147 -5.08 1.04 20.52
CA ILE A 147 -6.31 1.38 19.81
C ILE A 147 -6.24 0.95 18.34
N MET A 148 -5.11 1.14 17.68
CA MET A 148 -4.94 0.91 16.24
C MET A 148 -4.46 -0.52 15.93
N CYS A 149 -3.46 -1.02 16.66
CA CYS A 149 -2.77 -2.27 16.32
C CYS A 149 -3.13 -3.42 17.26
N LYS A 150 -3.66 -3.14 18.45
CA LYS A 150 -3.93 -4.08 19.55
C LYS A 150 -2.69 -4.81 20.08
N GLN A 151 -1.52 -4.43 19.62
CA GLN A 151 -0.22 -4.97 20.02
C GLN A 151 0.80 -3.85 20.10
N ILE A 152 1.71 -3.97 21.07
CA ILE A 152 2.80 -3.03 21.32
C ILE A 152 4.10 -3.73 20.96
N LYS A 153 4.82 -3.26 19.94
CA LYS A 153 6.11 -3.81 19.53
C LYS A 153 7.14 -3.63 20.66
N ASP A 154 8.07 -4.56 20.82
CA ASP A 154 9.05 -4.59 21.91
C ASP A 154 9.85 -3.30 22.03
N ARG A 155 10.30 -2.72 20.93
CA ARG A 155 10.98 -1.40 20.93
C ARG A 155 10.19 -0.28 21.61
N TYR A 156 8.87 -0.29 21.50
CA TYR A 156 8.02 0.71 22.16
C TYR A 156 7.75 0.35 23.62
N ARG A 157 7.76 -0.94 23.99
CA ARG A 157 7.68 -1.38 25.38
C ARG A 157 8.87 -0.87 26.18
N GLU A 158 10.08 -1.01 25.63
CA GLU A 158 11.32 -0.49 26.24
C GLU A 158 11.28 1.03 26.43
N GLU A 159 10.82 1.76 25.40
CA GLU A 159 10.71 3.20 25.46
C GLU A 159 9.67 3.65 26.50
N ILE A 160 8.50 3.03 26.54
CA ILE A 160 7.46 3.31 27.53
C ILE A 160 7.96 3.00 28.93
N ASN A 161 8.65 1.87 29.16
CA ASN A 161 9.20 1.49 30.46
C ASN A 161 10.24 2.50 30.95
N THR A 162 11.15 2.92 30.09
CA THR A 162 12.18 3.91 30.44
C THR A 162 11.55 5.22 30.93
N VAL A 163 10.53 5.70 30.21
CA VAL A 163 9.81 6.92 30.59
C VAL A 163 8.96 6.70 31.84
N PHE A 164 8.32 5.54 31.97
CA PHE A 164 7.48 5.21 33.11
C PHE A 164 8.24 5.20 34.43
N CYS A 165 9.50 4.72 34.47
CA CYS A 165 10.33 4.77 35.65
C CYS A 165 10.52 6.18 36.22
N THR A 166 10.50 7.21 35.36
CA THR A 166 10.75 8.59 35.76
C THR A 166 9.46 9.38 35.96
N TYR A 167 8.44 9.13 35.12
CA TYR A 167 7.22 9.95 34.99
C TYR A 167 5.93 9.18 35.33
N ALA A 168 6.00 8.17 36.20
CA ALA A 168 4.85 7.29 36.53
C ALA A 168 3.61 8.07 37.01
N LYS A 169 3.80 9.11 37.83
CA LYS A 169 2.70 9.94 38.36
C LYS A 169 2.01 10.76 37.29
N GLU A 170 2.78 11.37 36.38
CA GLU A 170 2.28 12.14 35.25
C GLU A 170 1.54 11.25 34.26
N ILE A 171 2.10 10.07 33.95
CA ILE A 171 1.46 9.05 33.10
C ILE A 171 0.13 8.60 33.71
N SER A 172 0.09 8.32 35.04
CA SER A 172 -1.13 7.97 35.74
C SER A 172 -2.18 9.07 35.60
N ASN A 173 -1.82 10.31 35.86
CA ASN A 173 -2.74 11.45 35.76
C ASN A 173 -3.33 11.61 34.35
N ILE A 174 -2.55 11.37 33.31
CA ILE A 174 -3.02 11.44 31.92
C ILE A 174 -3.96 10.26 31.62
N LEU A 175 -3.60 9.06 32.04
CA LEU A 175 -4.41 7.86 31.85
C LEU A 175 -5.75 7.97 32.62
N ASP A 176 -5.76 8.54 33.82
CA ASP A 176 -6.98 8.82 34.59
C ASP A 176 -7.98 9.70 33.84
N GLN A 177 -7.47 10.73 33.16
CA GLN A 177 -8.30 11.59 32.31
C GLN A 177 -8.90 10.84 31.14
N ILE A 178 -8.16 9.90 30.54
CA ILE A 178 -8.55 9.17 29.34
C ILE A 178 -9.41 7.94 29.69
N LEU A 179 -8.98 7.11 30.62
CA LEU A 179 -9.58 5.82 30.95
C LEU A 179 -10.48 5.84 32.20
N GLY A 180 -10.26 6.81 33.11
CA GLY A 180 -10.84 6.85 34.44
C GLY A 180 -10.01 6.06 35.46
N LEU A 181 -10.16 6.44 36.75
CA LEU A 181 -9.32 5.97 37.84
C LEU A 181 -9.15 4.44 37.88
N LYS A 182 -10.24 3.68 37.77
CA LYS A 182 -10.20 2.21 37.91
C LYS A 182 -9.37 1.57 36.78
N LYS A 183 -9.60 1.95 35.52
CA LYS A 183 -8.90 1.35 34.40
C LYS A 183 -7.50 1.87 34.20
N SER A 184 -7.23 3.09 34.60
CA SER A 184 -5.90 3.64 34.68
C SER A 184 -5.05 2.86 35.70
N ALA A 185 -5.57 2.62 36.92
CA ALA A 185 -4.87 1.84 37.92
C ALA A 185 -4.49 0.42 37.43
N GLU A 186 -5.41 -0.28 36.74
CA GLU A 186 -5.12 -1.60 36.15
C GLU A 186 -3.98 -1.54 35.11
N VAL A 187 -3.95 -0.48 34.29
CA VAL A 187 -2.87 -0.27 33.30
C VAL A 187 -1.55 0.05 33.99
N ILE A 188 -1.57 0.92 34.98
CA ILE A 188 -0.37 1.32 35.77
C ILE A 188 0.22 0.11 36.49
N GLU A 189 -0.61 -0.71 37.15
CA GLU A 189 -0.16 -1.95 37.79
C GLU A 189 0.51 -2.90 36.78
N SER A 190 -0.10 -3.04 35.61
CA SER A 190 0.47 -3.86 34.52
C SER A 190 1.80 -3.30 34.01
N LEU A 191 1.95 -1.97 33.90
CA LEU A 191 3.21 -1.32 33.52
C LEU A 191 4.31 -1.51 34.57
N GLN A 192 3.97 -1.42 35.88
CA GLN A 192 4.92 -1.64 36.98
C GLN A 192 5.58 -3.02 36.95
N VAL A 193 4.83 -4.04 36.51
CA VAL A 193 5.36 -5.42 36.41
C VAL A 193 5.71 -5.82 34.97
N ASN A 194 5.77 -4.87 34.04
CA ASN A 194 6.06 -5.10 32.61
C ASN A 194 5.12 -6.11 31.93
N ASN A 195 3.88 -6.24 32.40
CA ASN A 195 2.90 -7.19 31.87
C ASN A 195 2.09 -6.58 30.72
N TYR A 196 2.74 -6.38 29.57
CA TYR A 196 2.10 -5.87 28.36
C TYR A 196 1.01 -6.80 27.80
N ASN A 197 1.14 -8.11 28.01
CA ASN A 197 0.12 -9.07 27.56
C ASN A 197 -1.25 -8.81 28.21
N SER A 198 -1.29 -8.45 29.49
CA SER A 198 -2.53 -8.05 30.18
C SER A 198 -3.15 -6.80 29.54
N ILE A 199 -2.31 -5.80 29.23
CA ILE A 199 -2.76 -4.56 28.60
C ILE A 199 -3.32 -4.84 27.20
N GLU A 200 -2.66 -5.67 26.39
CA GLU A 200 -3.05 -6.04 25.04
C GLU A 200 -4.36 -6.86 25.02
N GLN A 201 -4.52 -7.82 25.94
CA GLN A 201 -5.76 -8.57 26.11
C GLN A 201 -6.96 -7.63 26.41
N ASN A 202 -6.72 -6.57 27.17
CA ASN A 202 -7.71 -5.56 27.53
C ASN A 202 -7.88 -4.43 26.49
N ALA A 203 -7.11 -4.43 25.38
CA ALA A 203 -7.09 -3.32 24.40
C ALA A 203 -8.46 -2.91 23.88
N ASN A 204 -9.36 -3.87 23.61
CA ASN A 204 -10.73 -3.59 23.16
C ASN A 204 -11.56 -2.87 24.23
N SER A 205 -11.43 -3.29 25.49
CA SER A 205 -12.11 -2.70 26.65
C SER A 205 -11.61 -1.27 26.87
N LEU A 206 -10.29 -1.07 26.90
CA LEU A 206 -9.66 0.24 27.08
C LEU A 206 -10.05 1.22 25.96
N SER A 207 -10.01 0.75 24.70
CA SER A 207 -10.46 1.54 23.56
C SER A 207 -11.94 1.95 23.66
N ARG A 208 -12.81 1.02 24.09
CA ARG A 208 -14.24 1.30 24.29
C ARG A 208 -14.45 2.37 25.35
N ILE A 209 -13.79 2.25 26.50
CA ILE A 209 -13.93 3.18 27.63
C ILE A 209 -13.44 4.57 27.24
N ALA A 210 -12.27 4.69 26.60
CA ALA A 210 -11.76 5.96 26.09
C ALA A 210 -12.78 6.64 25.16
N LYS A 211 -13.35 5.89 24.22
CA LYS A 211 -14.36 6.38 23.29
C LYS A 211 -15.67 6.78 23.96
N GLN A 212 -16.14 6.00 24.93
CA GLN A 212 -17.34 6.33 25.69
C GLN A 212 -17.17 7.64 26.48
N LYS A 213 -16.02 7.82 27.16
CA LYS A 213 -15.75 9.09 27.88
C LYS A 213 -15.76 10.29 26.95
N VAL A 214 -15.15 10.18 25.78
CA VAL A 214 -15.15 11.25 24.76
C VAL A 214 -16.57 11.52 24.24
N PHE A 215 -17.34 10.47 23.99
CA PHE A 215 -18.72 10.61 23.53
C PHE A 215 -19.58 11.36 24.55
N PHE A 216 -19.54 10.97 25.81
CA PHE A 216 -20.32 11.64 26.86
C PHE A 216 -19.84 13.07 27.13
N LYS A 217 -18.54 13.35 26.98
CA LYS A 217 -18.01 14.71 27.18
C LYS A 217 -18.33 15.63 25.99
N TYR A 218 -18.37 15.11 24.77
CA TYR A 218 -18.58 15.91 23.55
C TYR A 218 -19.52 15.18 22.55
N PRO A 219 -20.80 14.97 22.90
CA PRO A 219 -21.68 14.09 22.11
C PRO A 219 -21.89 14.56 20.67
N PHE A 220 -22.21 15.84 20.47
CA PHE A 220 -22.44 16.39 19.12
C PHE A 220 -21.18 16.36 18.24
N LYS A 221 -20.03 16.77 18.78
CA LYS A 221 -18.74 16.76 18.05
C LYS A 221 -18.36 15.33 17.66
N THR A 222 -18.53 14.39 18.57
CA THR A 222 -18.19 12.98 18.35
C THR A 222 -19.14 12.34 17.34
N THR A 223 -20.44 12.57 17.45
CA THR A 223 -21.43 12.07 16.47
C THR A 223 -21.13 12.59 15.07
N TRP A 224 -20.83 13.90 14.92
CA TRP A 224 -20.43 14.46 13.65
C TRP A 224 -19.13 13.84 13.12
N GLY A 225 -18.14 13.63 13.99
CA GLY A 225 -16.90 12.94 13.68
C GLY A 225 -17.11 11.53 13.15
N ILE A 226 -18.00 10.75 13.79
CA ILE A 226 -18.38 9.38 13.38
C ILE A 226 -19.07 9.41 12.01
N ILE A 227 -20.05 10.30 11.82
CA ILE A 227 -20.75 10.46 10.53
C ILE A 227 -19.76 10.79 9.43
N LYS A 228 -18.85 11.76 9.66
CA LYS A 228 -17.82 12.12 8.71
C LYS A 228 -16.91 10.95 8.39
N PHE A 229 -16.44 10.21 9.39
CA PHE A 229 -15.62 9.00 9.20
C PHE A 229 -16.34 7.94 8.37
N LEU A 230 -17.61 7.65 8.68
CA LEU A 230 -18.41 6.67 7.94
C LEU A 230 -18.63 7.12 6.49
N TYR A 231 -18.94 8.40 6.28
CA TYR A 231 -19.07 8.98 4.93
C TYR A 231 -17.76 8.86 4.14
N GLU A 232 -16.64 9.30 4.71
CA GLU A 232 -15.34 9.21 4.04
C GLU A 232 -14.96 7.76 3.75
N LYS A 233 -15.22 6.83 4.70
CA LYS A 233 -14.99 5.40 4.52
C LYS A 233 -15.87 4.84 3.39
N THR A 234 -17.15 5.18 3.36
CA THR A 234 -18.10 4.73 2.34
C THR A 234 -17.72 5.28 0.96
N VAL A 235 -17.45 6.58 0.86
CA VAL A 235 -17.00 7.21 -0.39
C VAL A 235 -15.69 6.58 -0.87
N ARG A 236 -14.73 6.33 0.03
CA ARG A 236 -13.50 5.63 -0.33
C ARG A 236 -13.74 4.22 -0.87
N MET A 237 -14.70 3.50 -0.31
CA MET A 237 -14.97 2.11 -0.70
C MET A 237 -15.86 1.96 -1.94
N ILE A 238 -16.80 2.87 -2.15
CA ILE A 238 -17.87 2.69 -3.14
C ILE A 238 -17.71 3.64 -4.35
N ILE A 239 -17.36 4.90 -4.12
CA ILE A 239 -17.55 5.97 -5.11
C ILE A 239 -16.24 6.42 -5.77
N CYS A 240 -15.07 6.02 -5.27
CA CYS A 240 -13.82 6.55 -5.79
C CYS A 240 -13.27 5.71 -6.96
N PRO A 241 -13.76 5.90 -8.21
CA PRO A 241 -13.27 5.15 -9.37
C PRO A 241 -11.78 5.41 -9.64
N LYS A 242 -11.25 6.55 -9.21
CA LYS A 242 -9.81 6.86 -9.33
C LYS A 242 -8.91 5.89 -8.56
N ARG A 243 -9.43 5.21 -7.52
CA ARG A 243 -8.67 4.24 -6.71
C ARG A 243 -8.68 2.83 -7.28
N PHE A 244 -9.65 2.51 -8.14
CA PHE A 244 -9.64 1.27 -8.92
C PHE A 244 -8.63 1.29 -10.07
N GLN A 245 -7.77 2.32 -10.14
CA GLN A 245 -6.84 2.53 -11.24
C GLN A 245 -5.48 1.87 -11.03
N TYR A 246 -5.18 1.40 -9.81
CA TYR A 246 -3.86 0.84 -9.49
C TYR A 246 -3.76 -0.66 -9.85
N LEU A 247 -4.27 -1.01 -11.03
CA LEU A 247 -4.21 -2.36 -11.59
C LEU A 247 -3.18 -2.39 -12.72
N ILE A 248 -2.21 -3.28 -12.56
CA ILE A 248 -1.13 -3.53 -13.51
C ILE A 248 -1.19 -5.00 -13.91
N ALA A 249 -1.00 -5.30 -15.19
CA ALA A 249 -0.73 -6.65 -15.67
C ALA A 249 0.71 -6.72 -16.19
N VAL A 250 1.39 -7.82 -15.93
CA VAL A 250 2.66 -8.17 -16.52
C VAL A 250 2.41 -9.37 -17.42
N GLU A 251 2.73 -9.20 -18.70
CA GLU A 251 2.51 -10.21 -19.72
C GLU A 251 3.84 -10.64 -20.32
N ALA A 252 3.98 -11.90 -20.63
CA ALA A 252 5.19 -12.42 -21.24
C ALA A 252 4.92 -13.73 -21.99
N PRO A 253 5.60 -13.99 -23.12
CA PRO A 253 5.60 -15.31 -23.73
C PRO A 253 6.27 -16.36 -22.83
N ASP A 254 5.94 -17.63 -23.06
CA ASP A 254 6.56 -18.75 -22.37
C ASP A 254 8.08 -18.78 -22.51
N GLY A 255 8.79 -18.87 -21.38
CA GLY A 255 10.24 -18.86 -21.31
C GLY A 255 10.86 -17.50 -20.95
N VAL A 256 10.05 -16.45 -20.79
CA VAL A 256 10.50 -15.18 -20.19
C VAL A 256 10.39 -15.28 -18.66
N ASP A 257 11.39 -14.75 -17.96
CA ASP A 257 11.43 -14.79 -16.48
C ASP A 257 10.65 -13.62 -15.88
N THR A 258 9.35 -13.81 -15.71
CA THR A 258 8.46 -12.84 -15.07
C THR A 258 8.70 -12.76 -13.57
N THR A 259 9.04 -13.86 -12.92
CA THR A 259 9.23 -13.94 -11.47
C THR A 259 10.31 -12.99 -10.99
N ARG A 260 11.50 -13.05 -11.60
CA ARG A 260 12.60 -12.16 -11.25
C ARG A 260 12.26 -10.70 -11.49
N PHE A 261 11.56 -10.39 -12.59
CA PHE A 261 11.10 -9.02 -12.86
C PHE A 261 10.12 -8.54 -11.80
N LEU A 262 9.14 -9.34 -11.42
CA LEU A 262 8.12 -9.00 -10.42
C LEU A 262 8.71 -8.81 -9.03
N GLU A 263 9.65 -9.65 -8.60
CA GLU A 263 10.37 -9.49 -7.33
C GLU A 263 11.17 -8.18 -7.30
N SER A 264 11.91 -7.89 -8.38
CA SER A 264 12.64 -6.64 -8.52
C SER A 264 11.69 -5.44 -8.56
N LEU A 265 10.60 -5.50 -9.34
CA LEU A 265 9.60 -4.44 -9.46
C LEU A 265 8.96 -4.13 -8.10
N THR A 266 8.51 -5.14 -7.37
CA THR A 266 7.88 -4.92 -6.05
C THR A 266 8.84 -4.31 -5.05
N THR A 267 10.12 -4.69 -5.11
CA THR A 267 11.18 -4.10 -4.28
C THR A 267 11.44 -2.64 -4.65
N GLN A 268 11.56 -2.32 -5.94
CA GLN A 268 11.79 -0.95 -6.40
C GLN A 268 10.57 -0.04 -6.15
N VAL A 269 9.35 -0.55 -6.32
CA VAL A 269 8.13 0.18 -5.93
C VAL A 269 8.13 0.46 -4.44
N ALA A 270 8.41 -0.53 -3.59
CA ALA A 270 8.47 -0.34 -2.14
C ALA A 270 9.53 0.72 -1.74
N ARG A 271 10.68 0.72 -2.38
CA ARG A 271 11.71 1.76 -2.21
C ARG A 271 11.21 3.14 -2.59
N SER A 272 10.63 3.27 -3.78
CA SER A 272 10.17 4.56 -4.31
C SER A 272 9.03 5.18 -3.48
N PHE A 273 8.24 4.35 -2.81
CA PHE A 273 7.20 4.77 -1.86
C PHE A 273 7.68 4.78 -0.41
N VAL A 274 8.97 4.57 -0.15
CA VAL A 274 9.53 4.57 1.22
C VAL A 274 8.69 3.71 2.18
N THR A 275 8.29 2.52 1.71
CA THR A 275 7.42 1.61 2.45
C THR A 275 8.03 0.21 2.54
N GLU A 276 7.37 -0.66 3.27
CA GLU A 276 7.67 -2.09 3.28
C GLU A 276 7.19 -2.76 1.98
N LYS A 277 7.63 -3.99 1.71
CA LYS A 277 7.29 -4.78 0.51
C LYS A 277 5.78 -4.96 0.27
N ASN A 278 4.94 -4.65 1.23
CA ASN A 278 3.49 -4.83 1.15
C ASN A 278 2.73 -3.72 0.38
N LYS A 279 3.44 -2.80 -0.31
CA LYS A 279 2.81 -1.77 -1.17
C LYS A 279 2.16 -2.38 -2.41
N CYS A 280 2.65 -3.54 -2.87
CA CYS A 280 2.08 -4.29 -3.98
C CYS A 280 1.35 -5.54 -3.48
N GLU A 281 0.24 -5.90 -4.10
CA GLU A 281 -0.43 -7.20 -3.98
C GLU A 281 -0.34 -7.91 -5.31
N MET A 282 0.24 -9.13 -5.30
CA MET A 282 0.45 -9.91 -6.52
C MET A 282 -0.56 -11.04 -6.62
N TYR A 283 -1.02 -11.29 -7.84
CA TYR A 283 -1.94 -12.35 -8.22
C TYR A 283 -1.42 -13.04 -9.47
N ASN A 284 -1.62 -14.36 -9.57
CA ASN A 284 -1.23 -15.15 -10.73
C ASN A 284 -2.47 -15.51 -11.56
N TYR A 285 -2.44 -15.21 -12.84
CA TYR A 285 -3.47 -15.49 -13.85
C TYR A 285 -4.87 -14.99 -13.49
N ARG A 286 -5.44 -15.40 -12.37
CA ARG A 286 -6.83 -15.15 -11.99
C ARG A 286 -6.96 -14.60 -10.57
N PRO A 287 -8.07 -13.92 -10.27
CA PRO A 287 -8.41 -13.54 -8.91
C PRO A 287 -8.46 -14.69 -7.91
N ASN A 288 -8.80 -15.91 -8.39
CA ASN A 288 -8.97 -17.12 -7.60
C ASN A 288 -9.99 -16.96 -6.44
N ILE A 289 -11.04 -16.18 -6.67
CA ILE A 289 -12.18 -16.07 -5.76
C ILE A 289 -13.08 -17.30 -5.91
N LEU A 290 -13.28 -17.72 -7.16
CA LEU A 290 -13.97 -18.96 -7.44
C LEU A 290 -13.01 -20.16 -7.31
N PRO A 291 -13.47 -21.33 -6.83
CA PRO A 291 -12.65 -22.51 -6.69
C PRO A 291 -11.95 -22.91 -7.99
N ASN A 292 -10.79 -23.55 -7.93
CA ASN A 292 -10.16 -24.06 -9.14
C ASN A 292 -10.97 -25.24 -9.70
N ILE A 293 -11.37 -25.14 -10.98
CA ILE A 293 -12.15 -26.21 -11.65
C ILE A 293 -11.37 -27.55 -11.65
N GLY A 294 -10.02 -27.50 -11.74
CA GLY A 294 -9.18 -28.69 -11.64
C GLY A 294 -9.36 -29.43 -10.31
N ILE A 295 -9.38 -28.68 -9.19
CA ILE A 295 -9.60 -29.26 -7.85
C ILE A 295 -11.02 -29.81 -7.70
N LEU A 296 -12.02 -29.17 -8.32
CA LEU A 296 -13.39 -29.68 -8.37
C LEU A 296 -13.48 -30.95 -9.23
N GLY A 297 -12.76 -31.00 -10.34
CA GLY A 297 -12.68 -32.20 -11.22
C GLY A 297 -11.96 -33.36 -10.54
N GLU A 298 -10.92 -33.13 -9.76
CA GLU A 298 -10.23 -34.13 -8.95
C GLU A 298 -11.13 -34.75 -7.85
N ARG A 299 -11.98 -33.94 -7.23
CA ARG A 299 -12.96 -34.41 -6.23
C ARG A 299 -14.08 -35.29 -6.83
N ILE A 300 -14.30 -35.17 -8.15
CA ILE A 300 -15.38 -35.88 -8.87
C ILE A 300 -14.81 -37.05 -9.70
N ASP A 301 -13.52 -37.36 -9.57
CA ASP A 301 -12.84 -38.46 -10.34
C ASP A 301 -12.90 -38.33 -11.87
N PHE A 302 -13.20 -37.13 -12.38
CA PHE A 302 -13.43 -36.86 -13.80
C PHE A 302 -12.20 -36.42 -14.58
N MET A 303 -11.08 -36.13 -13.89
CA MET A 303 -9.81 -35.77 -14.51
C MET A 303 -8.65 -36.51 -13.90
N ARG A 304 -8.14 -37.50 -14.67
CA ARG A 304 -6.86 -38.14 -14.36
C ARG A 304 -5.73 -37.13 -14.41
N GLN A 305 -4.99 -37.08 -13.31
CA GLN A 305 -3.85 -36.20 -13.07
C GLN A 305 -2.68 -36.41 -14.04
N ASN A 306 -1.97 -35.36 -14.28
CA ASN A 306 -0.52 -35.17 -14.28
C ASN A 306 0.24 -35.13 -15.62
N VAL A 307 -0.21 -35.65 -16.72
CA VAL A 307 0.54 -35.54 -18.00
C VAL A 307 0.10 -34.31 -18.79
N GLU A 308 -1.11 -33.85 -18.53
CA GLU A 308 -1.76 -32.78 -19.32
C GLU A 308 -1.16 -31.39 -19.08
N PHE A 309 -0.76 -31.07 -17.84
CA PHE A 309 -0.14 -29.76 -17.52
C PHE A 309 1.31 -29.62 -18.01
N LEU A 310 2.01 -30.72 -18.27
CA LEU A 310 3.40 -30.69 -18.72
C LEU A 310 3.55 -30.31 -20.20
N TYR A 311 2.54 -30.59 -21.04
CA TYR A 311 2.56 -30.36 -22.47
C TYR A 311 1.19 -29.88 -23.00
N PRO A 312 0.72 -28.67 -22.66
CA PRO A 312 -0.64 -28.21 -22.99
C PRO A 312 -0.91 -28.17 -24.51
N TYR A 313 0.15 -28.01 -25.32
CA TYR A 313 0.02 -27.97 -26.79
C TYR A 313 -0.15 -29.34 -27.45
N LYS A 314 0.14 -30.43 -26.75
CA LYS A 314 -0.10 -31.80 -27.25
C LYS A 314 -1.49 -32.32 -26.97
N LEU A 315 -2.29 -31.58 -26.23
CA LEU A 315 -3.66 -31.98 -25.88
C LEU A 315 -4.61 -31.69 -27.03
N LYS A 316 -5.59 -32.59 -27.20
CA LYS A 316 -6.72 -32.30 -28.11
C LYS A 316 -7.52 -31.11 -27.55
N PRO A 317 -7.84 -30.12 -28.38
CA PRO A 317 -8.69 -29.01 -27.95
C PRO A 317 -10.03 -29.55 -27.42
N LEU A 318 -10.50 -28.97 -26.33
CA LEU A 318 -11.83 -29.30 -25.79
C LEU A 318 -12.92 -28.97 -26.83
N ASN A 319 -14.04 -29.69 -26.74
CA ASN A 319 -15.18 -29.34 -27.59
C ASN A 319 -15.66 -27.90 -27.31
N LYS A 320 -16.38 -27.30 -28.28
CA LYS A 320 -16.78 -25.88 -28.20
C LYS A 320 -17.63 -25.56 -26.98
N LEU A 321 -18.49 -26.48 -26.54
CA LEU A 321 -19.36 -26.29 -25.37
C LEU A 321 -18.55 -26.26 -24.07
N ILE A 322 -17.65 -27.20 -23.89
CA ILE A 322 -16.78 -27.25 -22.70
C ILE A 322 -15.82 -26.05 -22.70
N SER A 323 -15.29 -25.66 -23.86
CA SER A 323 -14.48 -24.45 -24.01
C SER A 323 -15.24 -23.18 -23.63
N PHE A 324 -16.52 -23.09 -24.02
CA PHE A 324 -17.39 -21.98 -23.64
C PHE A 324 -17.64 -21.94 -22.13
N MET A 325 -17.98 -23.08 -21.52
CA MET A 325 -18.18 -23.19 -20.07
C MET A 325 -16.93 -22.77 -19.30
N ARG A 326 -15.76 -23.19 -19.77
CA ARG A 326 -14.46 -22.87 -19.15
C ARG A 326 -14.13 -21.38 -19.22
N ILE A 327 -14.27 -20.75 -20.39
CA ILE A 327 -14.00 -19.31 -20.53
C ILE A 327 -15.02 -18.48 -19.75
N PHE A 328 -16.31 -18.89 -19.76
CA PHE A 328 -17.35 -18.24 -18.97
C PHE A 328 -17.06 -18.28 -17.47
N TYR A 329 -16.60 -19.43 -16.97
CA TYR A 329 -16.21 -19.58 -15.57
C TYR A 329 -15.01 -18.68 -15.19
N TYR A 330 -13.99 -18.64 -16.03
CA TYR A 330 -12.84 -17.76 -15.79
C TYR A 330 -13.26 -16.28 -15.85
N TRP A 331 -14.07 -15.92 -16.84
CA TRP A 331 -14.62 -14.57 -16.96
C TRP A 331 -15.43 -14.17 -15.71
N LEU A 332 -16.27 -15.08 -15.20
CA LEU A 332 -17.04 -14.84 -13.97
C LEU A 332 -16.12 -14.58 -12.77
N ASP A 333 -15.03 -15.35 -12.63
CA ASP A 333 -14.02 -15.13 -11.59
C ASP A 333 -13.37 -13.75 -11.70
N TYR A 334 -13.10 -13.28 -12.94
CA TYR A 334 -12.58 -11.93 -13.16
C TYR A 334 -13.62 -10.84 -12.86
N VAL A 335 -14.85 -10.99 -13.31
CA VAL A 335 -15.92 -9.98 -13.14
C VAL A 335 -16.26 -9.78 -11.66
N ILE A 336 -16.26 -10.84 -10.86
CA ILE A 336 -16.51 -10.77 -9.42
C ILE A 336 -15.22 -10.45 -8.66
N GLY A 337 -14.14 -11.10 -9.02
CA GLY A 337 -12.89 -11.09 -8.27
C GLY A 337 -12.12 -9.78 -8.39
N ILE A 338 -12.00 -9.20 -9.58
CA ILE A 338 -11.26 -7.94 -9.76
C ILE A 338 -11.87 -6.79 -8.95
N PRO A 339 -13.18 -6.52 -8.98
CA PRO A 339 -13.79 -5.50 -8.12
C PRO A 339 -13.54 -5.76 -6.63
N TYR A 340 -13.61 -7.02 -6.19
CA TYR A 340 -13.34 -7.38 -4.80
C TYR A 340 -11.90 -7.10 -4.39
N ILE A 341 -10.92 -7.55 -5.20
CA ILE A 341 -9.49 -7.34 -4.97
C ILE A 341 -9.17 -5.84 -4.96
N LEU A 342 -9.59 -5.12 -6.01
CA LEU A 342 -9.32 -3.68 -6.12
C LEU A 342 -9.93 -2.88 -4.96
N ARG A 343 -11.11 -3.27 -4.50
CA ARG A 343 -11.74 -2.65 -3.33
C ARG A 343 -10.92 -2.86 -2.06
N LYS A 344 -10.39 -4.06 -1.86
CA LYS A 344 -9.52 -4.38 -0.74
C LYS A 344 -8.20 -3.60 -0.81
N SER A 345 -7.54 -3.62 -1.96
CA SER A 345 -6.28 -2.90 -2.20
C SER A 345 -6.44 -1.38 -2.08
N ALA A 346 -7.56 -0.82 -2.56
CA ALA A 346 -7.87 0.61 -2.49
C ALA A 346 -7.97 1.15 -1.06
N GLN A 347 -8.37 0.33 -0.08
CA GLN A 347 -8.43 0.75 1.32
C GLN A 347 -7.04 1.14 1.86
N PHE A 348 -5.99 0.49 1.35
CA PHE A 348 -4.61 0.67 1.80
C PHE A 348 -3.73 1.34 0.73
N TYR A 349 -4.32 1.88 -0.35
CA TYR A 349 -3.60 2.48 -1.47
C TYR A 349 -2.50 1.57 -2.04
N LYS A 350 -2.79 0.27 -2.13
CA LYS A 350 -1.89 -0.71 -2.69
C LYS A 350 -2.02 -0.79 -4.21
N ILE A 351 -0.93 -1.13 -4.86
CA ILE A 351 -0.88 -1.43 -6.30
C ILE A 351 -1.16 -2.92 -6.46
N THR A 352 -2.12 -3.26 -7.31
CA THR A 352 -2.47 -4.64 -7.64
C THR A 352 -1.74 -5.03 -8.92
N ILE A 353 -0.93 -6.07 -8.88
CA ILE A 353 -0.16 -6.57 -10.01
C ILE A 353 -0.61 -7.99 -10.32
N PHE A 354 -0.99 -8.24 -11.55
CA PHE A 354 -1.25 -9.57 -12.07
C PHE A 354 -0.05 -10.04 -12.88
N ASP A 355 0.51 -11.19 -12.50
CA ASP A 355 1.42 -11.98 -13.32
C ASP A 355 0.55 -12.81 -14.26
N HIS A 356 0.49 -12.38 -15.52
CA HIS A 356 -0.49 -12.74 -16.52
C HIS A 356 -1.94 -12.30 -16.21
N TYR A 357 -2.70 -12.04 -17.25
CA TYR A 357 -4.08 -11.57 -17.15
C TYR A 357 -4.98 -12.32 -18.14
N ILE A 358 -6.23 -11.94 -18.26
CA ILE A 358 -7.19 -12.55 -19.20
C ILE A 358 -6.73 -12.52 -20.66
N TYR A 359 -5.73 -11.71 -20.99
CA TYR A 359 -5.17 -11.58 -22.34
C TYR A 359 -4.50 -12.85 -22.84
N ASP A 360 -3.94 -13.68 -21.96
CA ASP A 360 -3.39 -14.99 -22.34
C ASP A 360 -4.41 -15.87 -23.01
N ILE A 361 -5.67 -15.86 -22.53
CA ILE A 361 -6.78 -16.59 -23.15
C ILE A 361 -7.06 -16.07 -24.56
N LEU A 362 -6.82 -14.80 -24.79
CA LEU A 362 -7.01 -14.19 -26.10
C LEU A 362 -5.88 -14.58 -27.06
N ILE A 363 -4.64 -14.54 -26.58
CA ILE A 363 -3.43 -14.70 -27.37
C ILE A 363 -3.13 -16.21 -27.57
N ASP A 364 -3.11 -16.96 -26.51
CA ASP A 364 -2.78 -18.39 -26.53
C ASP A 364 -3.86 -19.27 -25.88
N PRO A 365 -5.01 -19.47 -26.55
CA PRO A 365 -6.11 -20.28 -26.02
C PRO A 365 -5.77 -21.74 -25.86
N LYS A 366 -4.72 -22.24 -26.52
CA LYS A 366 -4.30 -23.65 -26.46
C LYS A 366 -3.80 -24.05 -25.09
N ILE A 367 -3.08 -23.16 -24.38
CA ILE A 367 -2.64 -23.39 -23.00
C ILE A 367 -3.83 -23.69 -22.08
N PHE A 368 -4.97 -23.05 -22.35
CA PHE A 368 -6.19 -23.24 -21.57
C PHE A 368 -7.14 -24.32 -22.15
N GLY A 369 -6.73 -25.01 -23.22
CA GLY A 369 -7.57 -25.99 -23.93
C GLY A 369 -8.82 -25.37 -24.56
N ILE A 370 -8.82 -24.09 -24.89
CA ILE A 370 -9.98 -23.35 -25.42
C ILE A 370 -9.98 -23.38 -26.95
N SER A 371 -11.06 -23.89 -27.54
CA SER A 371 -11.25 -23.98 -29.00
C SER A 371 -12.34 -23.04 -29.53
N LEU A 372 -12.43 -21.84 -28.95
CA LEU A 372 -13.41 -20.83 -29.35
C LEU A 372 -12.82 -19.82 -30.35
N PRO A 373 -13.66 -19.24 -31.25
CA PRO A 373 -13.21 -18.25 -32.20
C PRO A 373 -12.73 -16.97 -31.51
N TYR A 374 -11.78 -16.28 -32.14
CA TYR A 374 -11.12 -15.07 -31.60
C TYR A 374 -12.12 -14.00 -31.13
N TRP A 375 -13.16 -13.70 -31.94
CA TRP A 375 -14.15 -12.67 -31.62
C TRP A 375 -14.86 -12.92 -30.27
N LEU A 376 -15.16 -14.19 -29.97
CA LEU A 376 -15.84 -14.56 -28.71
C LEU A 376 -14.89 -14.46 -27.53
N ARG A 377 -13.63 -14.88 -27.67
CA ARG A 377 -12.60 -14.71 -26.64
C ARG A 377 -12.35 -13.22 -26.35
N ARG A 378 -12.29 -12.39 -27.41
CA ARG A 378 -12.16 -10.94 -27.30
C ARG A 378 -13.34 -10.31 -26.57
N LEU A 379 -14.56 -10.75 -26.82
CA LEU A 379 -15.75 -10.27 -26.13
C LEU A 379 -15.62 -10.47 -24.61
N PHE A 380 -15.24 -11.67 -24.16
CA PHE A 380 -15.02 -11.94 -22.74
C PHE A 380 -13.90 -11.08 -22.15
N SER A 381 -12.82 -10.86 -22.87
CA SER A 381 -11.70 -10.05 -22.35
C SER A 381 -12.07 -8.57 -22.24
N ILE A 382 -12.88 -8.01 -23.12
CA ILE A 382 -13.32 -6.60 -23.07
C ILE A 382 -14.29 -6.36 -21.90
N LEU A 383 -15.09 -7.35 -21.55
CA LEU A 383 -16.08 -7.27 -20.46
C LEU A 383 -15.49 -7.37 -19.06
N VAL A 384 -14.19 -7.42 -18.94
CA VAL A 384 -13.45 -7.42 -17.65
C VAL A 384 -12.84 -6.04 -17.41
N ILE A 385 -12.63 -5.64 -16.14
CA ILE A 385 -11.94 -4.39 -15.80
C ILE A 385 -10.51 -4.47 -16.36
N GLN A 386 -10.17 -3.50 -17.21
CA GLN A 386 -8.88 -3.45 -17.88
C GLN A 386 -7.78 -2.87 -16.97
N PRO A 387 -6.57 -3.45 -16.95
CA PRO A 387 -5.42 -2.85 -16.31
C PRO A 387 -5.11 -1.45 -16.88
N LYS A 388 -4.64 -0.56 -16.03
CA LYS A 388 -4.22 0.78 -16.45
C LYS A 388 -2.81 0.80 -17.03
N LEU A 389 -2.03 -0.19 -16.70
CA LEU A 389 -0.70 -0.44 -17.23
C LEU A 389 -0.56 -1.93 -17.55
N VAL A 390 -0.04 -2.23 -18.71
CA VAL A 390 0.34 -3.59 -19.11
C VAL A 390 1.83 -3.55 -19.45
N PHE A 391 2.62 -4.32 -18.75
CA PHE A 391 4.05 -4.48 -19.01
C PHE A 391 4.27 -5.76 -19.79
N LEU A 392 4.70 -5.64 -21.05
CA LEU A 392 5.05 -6.77 -21.87
C LEU A 392 6.55 -6.98 -21.82
N LEU A 393 6.95 -8.12 -21.27
CA LEU A 393 8.36 -8.52 -21.23
C LEU A 393 8.68 -9.34 -22.47
N GLU A 394 9.73 -8.94 -23.16
CA GLU A 394 10.24 -9.67 -24.32
C GLU A 394 11.67 -10.16 -24.04
N THR A 395 12.04 -11.25 -24.71
CA THR A 395 13.40 -11.73 -24.83
C THR A 395 13.57 -12.38 -26.21
N ASP A 396 14.79 -12.68 -26.60
CA ASP A 396 15.06 -13.36 -27.86
C ASP A 396 14.54 -14.80 -27.86
N ILE A 397 14.22 -15.32 -29.05
CA ILE A 397 13.59 -16.64 -29.23
C ILE A 397 14.51 -17.76 -28.79
N ASP A 398 15.83 -17.61 -28.99
CA ASP A 398 16.80 -18.64 -28.59
C ASP A 398 16.86 -18.78 -27.06
N THR A 399 16.85 -17.65 -26.35
CA THR A 399 16.75 -17.63 -24.88
C THR A 399 15.43 -18.20 -24.41
N MET A 400 14.29 -17.87 -25.03
CA MET A 400 12.99 -18.45 -24.72
C MET A 400 12.99 -19.98 -24.92
N PHE A 401 13.59 -20.44 -26.02
CA PHE A 401 13.68 -21.87 -26.33
C PHE A 401 14.59 -22.61 -25.34
N ALA A 402 15.75 -22.03 -25.01
CA ALA A 402 16.68 -22.63 -24.05
C ALA A 402 16.04 -22.79 -22.65
N ARG A 403 15.24 -21.82 -22.21
CA ARG A 403 14.56 -21.86 -20.90
C ARG A 403 13.34 -22.77 -20.86
N ASN A 404 12.58 -22.85 -21.94
CA ASN A 404 11.40 -23.70 -22.03
C ASN A 404 11.33 -24.40 -23.41
N PRO A 405 11.99 -25.56 -23.59
CA PRO A 405 12.03 -26.27 -24.88
C PRO A 405 10.74 -27.02 -25.20
N LYS A 406 9.68 -26.89 -24.37
CA LYS A 406 8.40 -27.57 -24.60
C LYS A 406 7.67 -27.08 -25.86
N LEU A 407 7.92 -25.82 -26.24
CA LEU A 407 7.40 -25.22 -27.46
C LEU A 407 8.48 -25.11 -28.52
N SER A 408 8.09 -25.33 -29.77
CA SER A 408 8.97 -25.07 -30.92
C SER A 408 9.26 -23.58 -31.06
N LYS A 409 10.37 -23.25 -31.75
CA LYS A 409 10.69 -21.83 -32.03
C LYS A 409 9.55 -21.12 -32.77
N CYS A 410 8.91 -21.78 -33.73
CA CYS A 410 7.79 -21.23 -34.48
C CYS A 410 6.57 -20.93 -33.59
N GLU A 411 6.26 -21.80 -32.62
CA GLU A 411 5.19 -21.53 -31.65
C GLU A 411 5.50 -20.33 -30.75
N LYS A 412 6.75 -20.19 -30.35
CA LYS A 412 7.22 -19.00 -29.59
C LYS A 412 7.15 -17.71 -30.39
N GLU A 413 7.52 -17.77 -31.68
CA GLU A 413 7.35 -16.64 -32.59
C GLU A 413 5.88 -16.25 -32.73
N CYS A 414 4.99 -17.22 -32.86
CA CYS A 414 3.55 -16.99 -32.90
C CYS A 414 3.02 -16.37 -31.60
N GLN A 415 3.48 -16.84 -30.43
CA GLN A 415 3.12 -16.23 -29.15
C GLN A 415 3.60 -14.77 -29.08
N LEU A 416 4.88 -14.53 -29.36
CA LEU A 416 5.47 -13.18 -29.31
C LEU A 416 4.74 -12.21 -30.23
N SER A 417 4.42 -12.64 -31.47
CA SER A 417 3.67 -11.84 -32.43
C SER A 417 2.24 -11.56 -31.94
N GLY A 418 1.58 -12.53 -31.30
CA GLY A 418 0.26 -12.36 -30.70
C GLY A 418 0.26 -11.36 -29.54
N PHE A 419 1.27 -11.39 -28.66
CA PHE A 419 1.42 -10.39 -27.61
C PHE A 419 1.67 -8.99 -28.17
N ARG A 420 2.52 -8.85 -29.20
CA ARG A 420 2.78 -7.56 -29.87
C ARG A 420 1.57 -7.00 -30.57
N GLU A 421 0.76 -7.83 -31.22
CA GLU A 421 -0.48 -7.41 -31.87
C GLU A 421 -1.50 -6.97 -30.82
N SER A 422 -1.66 -7.74 -29.72
CA SER A 422 -2.52 -7.37 -28.61
C SER A 422 -2.07 -6.08 -27.94
N ALA A 423 -0.78 -5.84 -27.82
CA ALA A 423 -0.21 -4.60 -27.30
C ALA A 423 -0.65 -3.37 -28.11
N ARG A 424 -0.66 -3.50 -29.45
CA ARG A 424 -1.13 -2.42 -30.35
C ARG A 424 -2.62 -2.10 -30.17
N ILE A 425 -3.43 -3.10 -29.83
CA ILE A 425 -4.89 -2.96 -29.70
C ILE A 425 -5.27 -2.37 -28.32
N LEU A 426 -4.52 -2.70 -27.27
CA LEU A 426 -4.85 -2.33 -25.89
C LEU A 426 -4.47 -0.88 -25.52
N GLY A 427 -3.54 -0.25 -26.23
CA GLY A 427 -3.20 1.18 -26.09
C GLY A 427 -2.50 1.59 -24.78
N ASN A 428 -2.39 0.69 -23.78
CA ASN A 428 -1.76 0.95 -22.47
C ASN A 428 -0.61 -0.02 -22.20
N VAL A 429 0.03 -0.54 -23.23
CA VAL A 429 1.09 -1.55 -23.14
C VAL A 429 2.44 -0.89 -23.32
N TYR A 430 3.33 -1.20 -22.39
CA TYR A 430 4.74 -0.81 -22.42
C TYR A 430 5.57 -2.06 -22.65
N VAL A 431 6.26 -2.08 -23.80
CA VAL A 431 7.12 -3.20 -24.19
C VAL A 431 8.53 -2.95 -23.65
N PHE A 432 9.05 -3.88 -22.88
CA PHE A 432 10.41 -3.82 -22.38
C PHE A 432 11.35 -4.61 -23.26
N ASP A 433 12.37 -3.91 -23.75
CA ASP A 433 13.39 -4.46 -24.64
C ASP A 433 14.09 -5.67 -24.01
N ALA A 434 14.22 -6.73 -24.82
CA ALA A 434 14.93 -7.95 -24.45
C ALA A 434 16.39 -7.73 -24.03
N THR A 435 17.05 -6.72 -24.58
CA THR A 435 18.47 -6.40 -24.32
C THR A 435 18.72 -5.74 -22.97
N LYS A 436 17.71 -5.11 -22.36
CA LYS A 436 17.85 -4.47 -21.05
C LYS A 436 17.95 -5.48 -19.92
N THR A 437 18.72 -5.14 -18.89
CA THR A 437 18.77 -5.91 -17.64
C THR A 437 17.43 -5.85 -16.88
N THR A 438 17.21 -6.77 -15.96
CA THR A 438 16.00 -6.76 -15.12
C THR A 438 15.90 -5.48 -14.30
N GLU A 439 17.02 -5.01 -13.78
CA GLU A 439 17.11 -3.77 -12.99
C GLU A 439 16.71 -2.54 -13.82
N GLU A 440 17.21 -2.41 -15.04
CA GLU A 440 16.85 -1.31 -15.95
C GLU A 440 15.35 -1.35 -16.30
N LYS A 441 14.82 -2.54 -16.65
CA LYS A 441 13.38 -2.72 -16.93
C LYS A 441 12.52 -2.32 -15.74
N THR A 442 12.91 -2.69 -14.52
CA THR A 442 12.13 -2.36 -13.32
C THR A 442 12.21 -0.90 -12.94
N LEU A 443 13.36 -0.23 -13.15
CA LEU A 443 13.47 1.22 -12.95
C LEU A 443 12.60 2.00 -13.93
N ASP A 444 12.57 1.58 -15.21
CA ASP A 444 11.68 2.18 -16.20
C ASP A 444 10.20 1.93 -15.85
N ALA A 445 9.85 0.72 -15.40
CA ALA A 445 8.51 0.40 -14.94
C ALA A 445 8.07 1.27 -13.74
N VAL A 446 8.96 1.53 -12.78
CA VAL A 446 8.69 2.43 -11.65
C VAL A 446 8.42 3.85 -12.13
N LYS A 447 9.20 4.38 -13.08
CA LYS A 447 8.95 5.71 -13.67
C LYS A 447 7.56 5.77 -14.29
N ILE A 448 7.19 4.77 -15.09
CA ILE A 448 5.86 4.66 -15.72
C ILE A 448 4.75 4.61 -14.67
N ILE A 449 4.96 3.85 -13.58
CA ILE A 449 4.00 3.75 -12.46
C ILE A 449 3.80 5.12 -11.81
N TRP A 450 4.87 5.85 -11.51
CA TRP A 450 4.79 7.19 -10.93
C TRP A 450 4.14 8.18 -11.88
N ASP A 451 4.52 8.18 -13.16
CA ASP A 451 3.90 9.03 -14.19
C ASP A 451 2.39 8.81 -14.32
N ARG A 452 1.93 7.56 -14.13
CA ARG A 452 0.53 7.17 -14.32
C ARG A 452 -0.32 7.36 -13.08
N PHE A 453 0.21 7.08 -11.91
CA PHE A 453 -0.57 6.97 -10.66
C PHE A 453 -0.35 8.13 -9.69
N ALA A 454 0.71 8.89 -9.83
CA ALA A 454 1.02 10.03 -8.99
C ALA A 454 0.67 11.38 -9.66
N HIS A 455 0.73 12.43 -8.86
CA HIS A 455 0.57 13.79 -9.33
C HIS A 455 1.94 14.35 -9.73
N LYS A 456 2.03 14.95 -10.91
CA LYS A 456 3.22 15.70 -11.33
C LYS A 456 3.32 17.01 -10.55
N LEU A 457 4.52 17.32 -10.10
CA LEU A 457 4.87 18.62 -9.54
C LEU A 457 5.37 19.49 -10.69
N CYS A 458 4.59 20.50 -11.10
CA CYS A 458 5.03 21.44 -12.10
C CYS A 458 6.03 22.40 -11.46
N GLN A 459 7.27 22.41 -11.93
CA GLN A 459 8.18 23.54 -11.69
C GLN A 459 7.55 24.76 -12.39
N GLN A 460 7.18 25.77 -11.63
CA GLN A 460 6.73 27.06 -12.17
C GLN A 460 7.91 27.80 -12.80
#